data_caf9c4bb078e0532412f69b40237750b
#
_entry.id   caf9c4bb078e0532412f69b40237750b
#
_cell.length_a   1.000
_cell.length_b   1.000
_cell.length_c   1.000
_cell.angle_alpha   90.00
_cell.angle_beta   90.00
_cell.angle_gamma   90.00
#
_symmetry.space_group_name_H-M   'P 1'
#
loop_
_entity.id
_entity.type
_entity.pdbx_description
1 polymer ?
#
loop_
_entity_poly.entity_id
_entity_poly.type
_entity_poly.pdbx_seq_one_letter_code
_entity_poly.pdbx_strand_id
1 'polypeptide(L)'
;GIFKAKKVEIEVIEKREVTKFIKNYLYSLLKEMGYSINIEVKTTDNVPTYTIYSNNDSLIIGKNGKNLQALSIIITQVIKKELGKNFKFLLDVNDYKTKREQALQTLARKIAKEVKDTKVEVKLDSMNSYERRVVHNALVNYKHVYTESVGEEPNRCVVVKPKED
;
A
#
# COMPACT_ATOMS: atom_id res chain seq x y z
N GLY A 1 25.89 49.00 13.80
CA GLY A 1 25.51 47.62 13.52
C GLY A 1 24.36 47.59 12.54
N ILE A 2 24.65 47.11 11.30
CA ILE A 2 23.65 47.03 10.23
C ILE A 2 22.94 45.69 10.40
N PHE A 3 21.71 45.71 10.88
CA PHE A 3 20.83 44.53 10.88
C PHE A 3 20.42 44.25 9.41
N LYS A 4 21.00 43.25 8.78
CA LYS A 4 20.49 42.72 7.51
C LYS A 4 19.20 41.94 7.84
N ALA A 5 18.07 42.49 7.50
CA ALA A 5 16.79 41.75 7.53
C ALA A 5 16.86 40.61 6.50
N LYS A 6 16.76 39.37 6.96
CA LYS A 6 16.65 38.21 6.08
C LYS A 6 15.19 38.17 5.58
N LYS A 7 14.95 38.47 4.32
CA LYS A 7 13.65 38.22 3.69
C LYS A 7 13.44 36.71 3.63
N VAL A 8 12.40 36.22 4.28
CA VAL A 8 11.94 34.84 4.17
C VAL A 8 10.69 34.88 3.31
N GLU A 9 10.75 34.36 2.10
CA GLU A 9 9.56 34.11 1.29
C GLU A 9 8.90 32.83 1.80
N ILE A 10 7.64 32.95 2.25
CA ILE A 10 6.83 31.80 2.69
C ILE A 10 5.79 31.55 1.61
N GLU A 11 5.95 30.45 0.89
CA GLU A 11 4.95 29.97 -0.06
C GLU A 11 3.94 29.10 0.69
N VAL A 12 2.68 29.57 0.79
CA VAL A 12 1.58 28.86 1.44
C VAL A 12 0.75 28.17 0.37
N ILE A 13 0.85 26.84 0.30
CA ILE A 13 0.01 26.03 -0.59
C ILE A 13 -1.13 25.43 0.23
N GLU A 14 -2.38 25.69 -0.17
CA GLU A 14 -3.55 25.13 0.48
C GLU A 14 -3.63 23.60 0.24
N LYS A 15 -3.95 22.83 1.29
CA LYS A 15 -4.13 21.36 1.19
C LYS A 15 -5.13 20.96 0.10
N ARG A 16 -6.14 21.79 -0.13
CA ARG A 16 -7.15 21.56 -1.17
C ARG A 16 -6.55 21.60 -2.58
N GLU A 17 -5.61 22.49 -2.82
CA GLU A 17 -4.93 22.61 -4.11
C GLU A 17 -4.01 21.41 -4.35
N VAL A 18 -3.27 20.97 -3.33
CA VAL A 18 -2.47 19.74 -3.39
C VAL A 18 -3.35 18.54 -3.71
N THR A 19 -4.49 18.43 -3.05
CA THR A 19 -5.44 17.31 -3.28
C THR A 19 -5.96 17.32 -4.72
N LYS A 20 -6.29 18.49 -5.26
CA LYS A 20 -6.73 18.65 -6.65
C LYS A 20 -5.59 18.34 -7.65
N PHE A 21 -4.38 18.79 -7.35
CA PHE A 21 -3.19 18.51 -8.16
C PHE A 21 -2.95 17.00 -8.27
N ILE A 22 -2.95 16.27 -7.15
CA ILE A 22 -2.75 14.82 -7.13
C ILE A 22 -3.84 14.11 -7.95
N LYS A 23 -5.11 14.48 -7.77
CA LYS A 23 -6.22 13.91 -8.54
C LYS A 23 -6.03 14.10 -10.04
N ASN A 24 -5.70 15.31 -10.46
CA ASN A 24 -5.52 15.64 -11.87
C ASN A 24 -4.31 14.91 -12.46
N TYR A 25 -3.21 14.86 -11.71
CA TYR A 25 -2.00 14.16 -12.15
C TYR A 25 -2.25 12.65 -12.32
N LEU A 26 -2.89 12.00 -11.33
CA LEU A 26 -3.29 10.59 -11.42
C LEU A 26 -4.20 10.34 -12.63
N TYR A 27 -5.19 11.22 -12.83
CA TYR A 27 -6.13 11.09 -13.94
C TYR A 27 -5.39 11.18 -15.28
N SER A 28 -4.56 12.21 -15.46
CA SER A 28 -3.81 12.39 -16.72
C SER A 28 -2.85 11.24 -16.97
N LEU A 29 -2.08 10.82 -15.95
CA LEU A 29 -1.12 9.72 -16.07
C LEU A 29 -1.80 8.42 -16.52
N LEU A 30 -2.87 8.03 -15.83
CA LEU A 30 -3.56 6.77 -16.14
C LEU A 30 -4.32 6.84 -17.48
N LYS A 31 -4.84 8.00 -17.84
CA LYS A 31 -5.47 8.23 -19.15
C LYS A 31 -4.47 8.10 -20.29
N GLU A 32 -3.29 8.72 -20.15
CA GLU A 32 -2.21 8.58 -21.16
C GLU A 32 -1.69 7.13 -21.27
N MET A 33 -1.80 6.35 -20.18
CA MET A 33 -1.52 4.91 -20.22
C MET A 33 -2.65 4.08 -20.88
N GLY A 34 -3.73 4.71 -21.33
CA GLY A 34 -4.84 4.07 -22.03
C GLY A 34 -5.95 3.52 -21.12
N TYR A 35 -5.97 3.88 -19.84
CA TYR A 35 -7.03 3.44 -18.93
C TYR A 35 -8.24 4.37 -18.97
N SER A 36 -9.44 3.79 -18.98
CA SER A 36 -10.69 4.50 -18.70
C SER A 36 -10.92 4.46 -17.19
N ILE A 37 -10.87 5.61 -16.53
CA ILE A 37 -10.90 5.69 -15.07
C ILE A 37 -11.85 6.75 -14.54
N ASN A 38 -12.32 6.54 -13.32
CA ASN A 38 -12.89 7.55 -12.44
C ASN A 38 -12.09 7.58 -11.14
N ILE A 39 -11.92 8.77 -10.52
CA ILE A 39 -11.19 8.92 -9.26
C ILE A 39 -12.10 9.65 -8.26
N GLU A 40 -12.43 8.97 -7.18
CA GLU A 40 -13.07 9.55 -6.01
C GLU A 40 -12.05 9.94 -4.96
N VAL A 41 -12.31 11.04 -4.25
CA VAL A 41 -11.45 11.51 -3.17
C VAL A 41 -12.28 11.70 -1.92
N LYS A 42 -11.91 10.97 -0.87
CA LYS A 42 -12.47 11.13 0.48
C LYS A 42 -11.35 11.55 1.43
N THR A 43 -11.63 12.49 2.33
CA THR A 43 -10.64 12.93 3.32
C THR A 43 -11.11 12.52 4.71
N THR A 44 -10.28 11.74 5.40
CA THR A 44 -10.51 11.32 6.78
C THR A 44 -9.27 11.68 7.60
N ASP A 45 -9.44 12.32 8.75
CA ASP A 45 -8.35 12.77 9.62
C ASP A 45 -7.27 13.59 8.89
N ASN A 46 -7.71 14.48 8.00
CA ASN A 46 -6.83 15.30 7.17
C ASN A 46 -5.95 14.52 6.16
N VAL A 47 -6.21 13.24 5.93
CA VAL A 47 -5.52 12.40 4.94
C VAL A 47 -6.47 12.10 3.78
N PRO A 48 -6.22 12.59 2.57
CA PRO A 48 -7.01 12.25 1.40
C PRO A 48 -6.73 10.83 0.95
N THR A 49 -7.78 10.10 0.65
CA THR A 49 -7.76 8.78 0.01
C THR A 49 -8.29 8.92 -1.41
N TYR A 50 -7.50 8.55 -2.38
CA TYR A 50 -7.87 8.52 -3.80
C TYR A 50 -8.23 7.09 -4.16
N THR A 51 -9.51 6.85 -4.47
CA THR A 51 -10.00 5.56 -4.93
C THR A 51 -10.18 5.61 -6.44
N ILE A 52 -9.43 4.78 -7.14
CA ILE A 52 -9.48 4.65 -8.59
C ILE A 52 -10.47 3.52 -8.92
N TYR A 53 -11.37 3.79 -9.84
CA TYR A 53 -12.25 2.83 -10.48
C TYR A 53 -11.90 2.75 -11.95
N SER A 54 -11.67 1.56 -12.50
CA SER A 54 -11.26 1.36 -13.89
C SER A 54 -11.97 0.15 -14.49
N ASN A 55 -12.03 0.12 -15.80
CA ASN A 55 -12.41 -1.08 -16.53
C ASN A 55 -11.34 -2.20 -16.47
N ASN A 56 -10.13 -1.89 -15.97
CA ASN A 56 -8.99 -2.79 -15.86
C ASN A 56 -8.27 -2.66 -14.51
N ASP A 57 -9.03 -2.76 -13.41
CA ASP A 57 -8.49 -2.65 -12.04
C ASP A 57 -7.29 -3.58 -11.80
N SER A 58 -7.35 -4.81 -12.33
CA SER A 58 -6.28 -5.82 -12.14
C SER A 58 -4.93 -5.38 -12.69
N LEU A 59 -4.89 -4.64 -13.79
CA LEU A 59 -3.65 -4.12 -14.36
C LEU A 59 -3.09 -2.96 -13.54
N ILE A 60 -3.95 -2.06 -13.04
CA ILE A 60 -3.54 -0.95 -12.17
C ILE A 60 -3.04 -1.48 -10.83
N ILE A 61 -3.67 -2.52 -10.29
CA ILE A 61 -3.26 -3.17 -9.05
C ILE A 61 -1.94 -3.93 -9.25
N GLY A 62 -1.85 -4.75 -10.31
CA GLY A 62 -0.74 -5.65 -10.57
C GLY A 62 -0.68 -6.86 -9.61
N LYS A 63 0.28 -7.76 -9.86
CA LYS A 63 0.48 -8.93 -9.00
C LYS A 63 0.77 -8.51 -7.55
N ASN A 64 -0.07 -8.95 -6.63
CA ASN A 64 0.03 -8.65 -5.19
C ASN A 64 0.10 -7.14 -4.88
N GLY A 65 -0.56 -6.28 -5.69
CA GLY A 65 -0.59 -4.83 -5.48
C GLY A 65 0.69 -4.08 -5.87
N LYS A 66 1.63 -4.71 -6.58
CA LYS A 66 2.94 -4.12 -6.91
C LYS A 66 2.82 -2.86 -7.77
N ASN A 67 1.92 -2.85 -8.77
CA ASN A 67 1.74 -1.67 -9.63
C ASN A 67 1.10 -0.51 -8.84
N LEU A 68 0.12 -0.79 -8.00
CA LEU A 68 -0.50 0.20 -7.13
C LEU A 68 0.52 0.81 -6.15
N GLN A 69 1.42 0.00 -5.61
CA GLN A 69 2.50 0.47 -4.75
C GLN A 69 3.49 1.35 -5.54
N ALA A 70 3.89 0.93 -6.74
CA ALA A 70 4.77 1.72 -7.61
C ALA A 70 4.13 3.06 -7.98
N LEU A 71 2.84 3.06 -8.33
CA LEU A 71 2.08 4.28 -8.60
C LEU A 71 2.08 5.23 -7.39
N SER A 72 1.89 4.71 -6.19
CA SER A 72 1.95 5.51 -4.95
C SER A 72 3.33 6.14 -4.73
N ILE A 73 4.41 5.42 -5.05
CA ILE A 73 5.79 5.93 -4.97
C ILE A 73 6.00 7.06 -6.00
N ILE A 74 5.57 6.87 -7.24
CA ILE A 74 5.67 7.88 -8.31
C ILE A 74 4.98 9.18 -7.85
N ILE A 75 3.73 9.08 -7.39
CA ILE A 75 2.98 10.25 -6.92
C ILE A 75 3.69 10.93 -5.74
N THR A 76 4.24 10.17 -4.81
CA THR A 76 5.00 10.71 -3.67
C THR A 76 6.22 11.51 -4.16
N GLN A 77 6.96 10.99 -5.14
CA GLN A 77 8.14 11.69 -5.69
C GLN A 77 7.75 12.95 -6.47
N VAL A 78 6.67 12.90 -7.24
CA VAL A 78 6.14 14.07 -7.95
C VAL A 78 5.76 15.18 -6.96
N ILE A 79 4.99 14.85 -5.92
CA ILE A 79 4.60 15.80 -4.89
C ILE A 79 5.84 16.42 -4.22
N LYS A 80 6.81 15.59 -3.86
CA LYS A 80 8.04 16.05 -3.22
C LYS A 80 8.83 17.01 -4.13
N LYS A 81 8.89 16.72 -5.44
CA LYS A 81 9.58 17.56 -6.42
C LYS A 81 8.86 18.89 -6.63
N GLU A 82 7.54 18.85 -6.84
CA GLU A 82 6.74 20.05 -7.18
C GLU A 82 6.50 20.96 -5.97
N LEU A 83 6.32 20.39 -4.77
CA LEU A 83 5.93 21.14 -3.59
C LEU A 83 7.04 21.25 -2.52
N GLY A 84 8.19 20.62 -2.73
CA GLY A 84 9.31 20.62 -1.77
C GLY A 84 8.98 19.97 -0.41
N LYS A 85 7.82 19.31 -0.26
CA LYS A 85 7.31 18.77 1.00
C LYS A 85 6.75 17.36 0.81
N ASN A 86 6.74 16.60 1.91
CA ASN A 86 6.01 15.35 1.97
C ASN A 86 4.54 15.62 2.28
N PHE A 87 3.64 15.01 1.51
CA PHE A 87 2.21 15.09 1.72
C PHE A 87 1.66 13.67 1.93
N LYS A 88 0.93 13.46 3.03
CA LYS A 88 0.31 12.16 3.31
C LYS A 88 -0.96 12.00 2.49
N PHE A 89 -1.05 10.91 1.79
CA PHE A 89 -2.25 10.48 1.06
C PHE A 89 -2.33 8.96 1.04
N LEU A 90 -3.49 8.43 0.72
CA LEU A 90 -3.73 7.02 0.47
C LEU A 90 -4.21 6.86 -0.97
N LEU A 91 -3.75 5.79 -1.62
CA LEU A 91 -4.17 5.40 -2.96
C LEU A 91 -4.74 3.99 -2.88
N ASP A 92 -5.92 3.79 -3.48
CA ASP A 92 -6.58 2.50 -3.56
C ASP A 92 -7.24 2.31 -4.93
N VAL A 93 -7.55 1.08 -5.27
CA VAL A 93 -8.27 0.71 -6.50
C VAL A 93 -9.43 -0.18 -6.10
N ASN A 94 -10.66 0.33 -6.23
CA ASN A 94 -11.90 -0.44 -6.03
C ASN A 94 -11.89 -1.29 -4.75
N ASP A 95 -11.49 -0.69 -3.62
CA ASP A 95 -11.37 -1.32 -2.29
C ASP A 95 -10.41 -2.54 -2.26
N TYR A 96 -9.40 -2.54 -3.14
CA TYR A 96 -8.41 -3.61 -3.23
C TYR A 96 -7.76 -3.94 -1.89
N LYS A 97 -7.38 -2.92 -1.11
CA LYS A 97 -6.67 -3.15 0.15
C LYS A 97 -7.49 -3.99 1.13
N THR A 98 -8.78 -3.68 1.27
CA THR A 98 -9.68 -4.44 2.15
C THR A 98 -9.88 -5.87 1.64
N LYS A 99 -10.14 -6.02 0.34
CA LYS A 99 -10.30 -7.35 -0.29
C LYS A 99 -9.03 -8.19 -0.16
N ARG A 100 -7.87 -7.56 -0.34
CA ARG A 100 -6.56 -8.22 -0.23
C ARG A 100 -6.27 -8.68 1.20
N GLU A 101 -6.57 -7.84 2.19
CA GLU A 101 -6.41 -8.21 3.60
C GLU A 101 -7.27 -9.43 3.97
N GLN A 102 -8.54 -9.43 3.58
CA GLN A 102 -9.43 -10.56 3.80
C GLN A 102 -8.94 -11.84 3.12
N ALA A 103 -8.46 -11.72 1.87
CA ALA A 103 -7.89 -12.84 1.13
C ALA A 103 -6.64 -13.40 1.82
N LEU A 104 -5.75 -12.54 2.33
CA LEU A 104 -4.55 -12.96 3.08
C LEU A 104 -4.90 -13.65 4.39
N GLN A 105 -5.88 -13.14 5.14
CA GLN A 105 -6.33 -13.79 6.38
C GLN A 105 -6.92 -15.18 6.10
N THR A 106 -7.71 -15.31 5.03
CA THR A 106 -8.29 -16.59 4.61
C THR A 106 -7.21 -17.57 4.18
N LEU A 107 -6.27 -17.12 3.36
CA LEU A 107 -5.12 -17.91 2.93
C LEU A 107 -4.28 -18.39 4.13
N ALA A 108 -3.97 -17.47 5.06
CA ALA A 108 -3.19 -17.81 6.25
C ALA A 108 -3.83 -18.93 7.07
N ARG A 109 -5.15 -18.84 7.32
CA ARG A 109 -5.88 -19.89 8.06
C ARG A 109 -5.90 -21.23 7.32
N LYS A 110 -6.05 -21.21 5.99
CA LYS A 110 -5.99 -22.42 5.16
C LYS A 110 -4.62 -23.08 5.27
N ILE A 111 -3.54 -22.31 5.11
CA ILE A 111 -2.16 -22.81 5.20
C ILE A 111 -1.84 -23.30 6.63
N ALA A 112 -2.31 -22.61 7.67
CA ALA A 112 -2.11 -23.06 9.05
C ALA A 112 -2.74 -24.43 9.32
N LYS A 113 -3.91 -24.72 8.73
CA LYS A 113 -4.52 -26.05 8.80
C LYS A 113 -3.67 -27.10 8.09
N GLU A 114 -3.21 -26.81 6.89
CA GLU A 114 -2.35 -27.69 6.11
C GLU A 114 -1.04 -28.01 6.85
N VAL A 115 -0.34 -26.98 7.36
CA VAL A 115 0.92 -27.15 8.14
C VAL A 115 0.69 -27.95 9.43
N LYS A 116 -0.45 -27.71 10.12
CA LYS A 116 -0.81 -28.50 11.30
C LYS A 116 -0.94 -30.00 10.96
N ASP A 117 -1.63 -30.31 9.85
CA ASP A 117 -1.95 -31.68 9.48
C ASP A 117 -0.74 -32.41 8.86
N THR A 118 0.05 -31.72 8.03
CA THR A 118 1.21 -32.32 7.32
C THR A 118 2.52 -32.25 8.09
N LYS A 119 2.63 -31.37 9.09
CA LYS A 119 3.88 -31.02 9.80
C LYS A 119 4.99 -30.49 8.90
N VAL A 120 4.66 -30.05 7.69
CA VAL A 120 5.59 -29.45 6.72
C VAL A 120 5.39 -27.95 6.68
N GLU A 121 6.50 -27.19 6.76
CA GLU A 121 6.44 -25.75 6.64
C GLU A 121 6.01 -25.30 5.24
N VAL A 122 5.27 -24.17 5.16
CA VAL A 122 4.84 -23.61 3.89
C VAL A 122 5.31 -22.17 3.79
N LYS A 123 5.99 -21.84 2.70
CA LYS A 123 6.46 -20.52 2.35
C LYS A 123 5.41 -19.82 1.47
N LEU A 124 4.95 -18.65 1.90
CA LEU A 124 4.03 -17.81 1.14
C LEU A 124 4.77 -16.96 0.10
N ASP A 125 4.04 -16.38 -0.84
CA ASP A 125 4.58 -15.41 -1.78
C ASP A 125 5.18 -14.18 -1.06
N SER A 126 6.11 -13.50 -1.73
CA SER A 126 6.66 -12.24 -1.24
C SER A 126 5.55 -11.19 -1.11
N MET A 127 5.56 -10.45 -0.01
CA MET A 127 4.57 -9.45 0.33
C MET A 127 5.19 -8.32 1.15
N ASN A 128 4.55 -7.14 1.12
CA ASN A 128 5.04 -5.98 1.86
C ASN A 128 4.90 -6.16 3.39
N SER A 129 5.52 -5.26 4.16
CA SER A 129 5.56 -5.35 5.62
C SER A 129 4.18 -5.33 6.30
N TYR A 130 3.23 -4.59 5.73
CA TYR A 130 1.84 -4.56 6.22
C TYR A 130 1.16 -5.93 6.02
N GLU A 131 1.27 -6.50 4.81
CA GLU A 131 0.69 -7.79 4.48
C GLU A 131 1.28 -8.93 5.34
N ARG A 132 2.61 -8.90 5.60
CA ARG A 132 3.24 -9.87 6.51
C ARG A 132 2.67 -9.78 7.92
N ARG A 133 2.38 -8.56 8.40
CA ARG A 133 1.72 -8.37 9.70
C ARG A 133 0.29 -8.91 9.70
N VAL A 134 -0.47 -8.73 8.62
CA VAL A 134 -1.83 -9.29 8.49
C VAL A 134 -1.80 -10.80 8.61
N VAL A 135 -0.89 -11.49 7.90
CA VAL A 135 -0.72 -12.95 7.99
C VAL A 135 -0.33 -13.39 9.41
N HIS A 136 0.64 -12.71 10.01
CA HIS A 136 1.08 -12.99 11.38
C HIS A 136 -0.07 -12.84 12.38
N ASN A 137 -0.79 -11.72 12.35
CA ASN A 137 -1.91 -11.45 13.25
C ASN A 137 -3.06 -12.46 13.06
N ALA A 138 -3.30 -12.92 11.84
CA ALA A 138 -4.32 -13.93 11.56
C ALA A 138 -4.02 -15.28 12.23
N LEU A 139 -2.74 -15.55 12.55
CA LEU A 139 -2.26 -16.83 13.09
C LEU A 139 -1.71 -16.75 14.52
N VAL A 140 -1.64 -15.58 15.13
CA VAL A 140 -1.05 -15.39 16.47
C VAL A 140 -1.67 -16.32 17.54
N ASN A 141 -2.98 -16.60 17.41
CA ASN A 141 -3.73 -17.45 18.34
C ASN A 141 -3.82 -18.92 17.87
N TYR A 142 -3.14 -19.29 16.79
CA TYR A 142 -3.14 -20.67 16.30
C TYR A 142 -2.14 -21.52 17.12
N LYS A 143 -2.65 -22.51 17.87
CA LYS A 143 -1.82 -23.25 18.86
C LYS A 143 -0.72 -24.12 18.24
N HIS A 144 -0.92 -24.62 17.02
CA HIS A 144 -0.06 -25.65 16.41
C HIS A 144 0.88 -25.15 15.32
N VAL A 145 0.89 -23.82 15.07
CA VAL A 145 1.77 -23.20 14.09
C VAL A 145 2.33 -21.89 14.61
N TYR A 146 3.43 -21.45 14.02
CA TYR A 146 3.95 -20.09 14.18
C TYR A 146 4.39 -19.54 12.82
N THR A 147 4.63 -18.25 12.78
CA THR A 147 5.03 -17.57 11.54
C THR A 147 6.36 -16.89 11.71
N GLU A 148 7.17 -16.95 10.68
CA GLU A 148 8.47 -16.29 10.60
C GLU A 148 8.55 -15.45 9.32
N SER A 149 9.06 -14.23 9.42
CA SER A 149 9.31 -13.38 8.25
C SER A 149 10.74 -13.55 7.77
N VAL A 150 10.93 -14.12 6.58
CA VAL A 150 12.24 -14.50 6.03
C VAL A 150 12.55 -13.76 4.72
N GLY A 151 13.85 -13.61 4.42
CA GLY A 151 14.35 -12.96 3.21
C GLY A 151 14.49 -11.45 3.35
N GLU A 152 14.91 -10.83 2.26
CA GLU A 152 15.12 -9.38 2.14
C GLU A 152 14.16 -8.76 1.14
N GLU A 153 13.86 -7.47 1.32
CA GLU A 153 13.03 -6.74 0.35
C GLU A 153 13.75 -6.71 -1.02
N PRO A 154 13.06 -6.84 -2.13
CA PRO A 154 11.59 -6.93 -2.29
C PRO A 154 11.01 -8.35 -2.23
N ASN A 155 11.82 -9.36 -1.88
CA ASN A 155 11.44 -10.78 -1.92
C ASN A 155 11.08 -11.37 -0.55
N ARG A 156 10.98 -10.52 0.47
CA ARG A 156 10.66 -10.93 1.82
C ARG A 156 9.25 -11.49 1.93
N CYS A 157 9.09 -12.61 2.63
CA CYS A 157 7.85 -13.37 2.73
C CYS A 157 7.59 -13.87 4.15
N VAL A 158 6.45 -14.52 4.34
CA VAL A 158 6.13 -15.25 5.58
C VAL A 158 6.23 -16.74 5.33
N VAL A 159 6.86 -17.46 6.26
CA VAL A 159 6.85 -18.92 6.35
C VAL A 159 5.96 -19.31 7.53
N VAL A 160 5.01 -20.20 7.29
CA VAL A 160 4.19 -20.81 8.33
C VAL A 160 4.82 -22.14 8.71
N LYS A 161 5.18 -22.31 9.97
CA LYS A 161 5.92 -23.46 10.49
C LYS A 161 5.10 -24.20 11.54
N PRO A 162 5.21 -25.55 11.63
CA PRO A 162 4.59 -26.30 12.72
C PRO A 162 5.25 -25.93 14.05
N LYS A 163 4.46 -25.86 15.11
CA LYS A 163 4.98 -25.89 16.48
C LYS A 163 5.22 -27.34 16.87
N GLU A 164 6.37 -27.61 17.41
CA GLU A 164 6.61 -28.85 18.17
C GLU A 164 5.78 -28.79 19.46
N ASP A 165 5.08 -29.87 19.79
CA ASP A 165 4.27 -30.01 21.00
C ASP A 165 5.14 -30.12 22.24
#